data_c7fcfed8817bc7d2459295f77940843f
#
_entry.id   c7fcfed8817bc7d2459295f77940843f
#
_cell.length_a   1.000
_cell.length_b   1.000
_cell.length_c   1.000
_cell.angle_alpha   90.00
_cell.angle_beta   90.00
_cell.angle_gamma   90.00
#
_symmetry.space_group_name_H-M   'P 1'
#
loop_
_entity.id
_entity.type
_entity.pdbx_description
1 polymer ?
#
loop_
_entity_poly.entity_id
_entity_poly.type
_entity_poly.pdbx_seq_one_letter_code
_entity_poly.pdbx_strand_id
1 'polypeptide(L)'
;MISAILLLTAEQAALFSLCAALCLLSCGHIGGCVYYNHAMTFQGSRCMGRATGVGMALAVVLQFLIQSVFPLDAVFLVSMIASILLVVFLVSRAPWDWMLDDPLPYSAGNETPRRTALVLLSAVVLMSLVSGLIDGVITAFDSAGTYDIYHGVRLFYALGLVAAGWAADLRERRLLPLAAACFILLSSISTALLSSPAGYFAGMALMYAYNGFYVIFLTVLF
;
A
#
# COMPACT_ATOMS: atom_id res chain seq x y z
N MET A 1 7.23 17.94 1.12
CA MET A 1 6.20 19.01 0.92
C MET A 1 6.54 19.90 -0.27
N ILE A 2 7.70 20.58 -0.30
CA ILE A 2 8.11 21.46 -1.42
C ILE A 2 8.11 20.72 -2.76
N SER A 3 8.68 19.52 -2.85
CA SER A 3 8.69 18.70 -4.06
C SER A 3 7.31 18.32 -4.58
N ALA A 4 6.34 18.10 -3.70
CA ALA A 4 4.96 17.80 -4.09
C ALA A 4 4.24 19.03 -4.65
N ILE A 5 4.50 20.23 -4.11
CA ILE A 5 3.96 21.49 -4.64
C ILE A 5 4.57 21.80 -6.01
N LEU A 6 5.89 21.64 -6.15
CA LEU A 6 6.58 21.82 -7.42
C LEU A 6 6.13 20.83 -8.49
N LEU A 7 5.75 19.61 -8.10
CA LEU A 7 5.21 18.61 -8.99
C LEU A 7 3.89 19.06 -9.64
N LEU A 8 3.00 19.71 -8.85
CA LEU A 8 1.71 20.21 -9.33
C LEU A 8 1.82 21.44 -10.24
N THR A 9 2.96 22.17 -10.18
CA THR A 9 3.18 23.40 -10.94
C THR A 9 4.21 23.25 -12.06
N ALA A 10 4.80 22.06 -12.24
CA ALA A 10 5.86 21.84 -13.20
C ALA A 10 5.33 21.69 -14.64
N GLU A 11 5.54 22.69 -15.45
CA GLU A 11 5.22 22.67 -16.89
C GLU A 11 6.30 21.95 -17.73
N GLN A 12 7.53 21.83 -17.21
CA GLN A 12 8.64 21.18 -17.91
C GLN A 12 8.75 19.70 -17.49
N ALA A 13 8.76 18.80 -18.47
CA ALA A 13 8.84 17.35 -18.25
C ALA A 13 10.05 16.91 -17.39
N ALA A 14 11.21 17.56 -17.57
CA ALA A 14 12.42 17.26 -16.79
C ALA A 14 12.25 17.64 -15.31
N LEU A 15 11.69 18.83 -15.04
CA LEU A 15 11.41 19.30 -13.67
C LEU A 15 10.34 18.41 -13.01
N PHE A 16 9.30 18.06 -13.75
CA PHE A 16 8.27 17.13 -13.30
C PHE A 16 8.88 15.78 -12.87
N SER A 17 9.70 15.18 -13.72
CA SER A 17 10.36 13.89 -13.45
C SER A 17 11.27 13.95 -12.23
N LEU A 18 12.05 15.03 -12.08
CA LEU A 18 12.91 15.23 -10.92
C LEU A 18 12.09 15.38 -9.63
N CYS A 19 11.05 16.21 -9.65
CA CYS A 19 10.16 16.41 -8.50
C CYS A 19 9.42 15.12 -8.13
N ALA A 20 8.97 14.34 -9.13
CA ALA A 20 8.36 13.04 -8.91
C ALA A 20 9.33 12.05 -8.26
N ALA A 21 10.57 11.96 -8.74
CA ALA A 21 11.60 11.11 -8.16
C ALA A 21 11.90 11.49 -6.69
N LEU A 22 12.07 12.78 -6.38
CA LEU A 22 12.30 13.27 -5.03
C LEU A 22 11.09 13.00 -4.12
N CYS A 23 9.87 13.14 -4.65
CA CYS A 23 8.65 12.84 -3.91
C CYS A 23 8.56 11.34 -3.57
N LEU A 24 8.82 10.47 -4.54
CA LEU A 24 8.82 9.02 -4.36
C LEU A 24 9.90 8.57 -3.36
N LEU A 25 11.11 9.12 -3.43
CA LEU A 25 12.18 8.84 -2.47
C LEU A 25 11.78 9.27 -1.05
N SER A 26 11.19 10.46 -0.91
CA SER A 26 10.71 10.95 0.39
C SER A 26 9.58 10.08 0.95
N CYS A 27 8.63 9.69 0.10
CA CYS A 27 7.53 8.78 0.49
C CYS A 27 8.07 7.41 0.90
N GLY A 28 9.06 6.88 0.17
CA GLY A 28 9.72 5.61 0.51
C GLY A 28 10.42 5.67 1.86
N HIS A 29 11.13 6.76 2.14
CA HIS A 29 11.80 6.97 3.43
C HIS A 29 10.78 7.07 4.58
N ILE A 30 9.75 7.91 4.43
CA ILE A 30 8.68 8.05 5.45
C ILE A 30 7.98 6.70 5.66
N GLY A 31 7.65 5.99 4.57
CA GLY A 31 7.04 4.67 4.64
C GLY A 31 7.90 3.68 5.41
N GLY A 32 9.21 3.64 5.14
CA GLY A 32 10.16 2.79 5.87
C GLY A 32 10.18 3.11 7.37
N CYS A 33 10.22 4.39 7.75
CA CYS A 33 10.15 4.80 9.15
C CYS A 33 8.83 4.40 9.82
N VAL A 34 7.71 4.57 9.12
CA VAL A 34 6.38 4.19 9.64
C VAL A 34 6.30 2.68 9.85
N TYR A 35 6.77 1.88 8.89
CA TYR A 35 6.77 0.41 9.03
C TYR A 35 7.68 -0.06 10.16
N TYR A 36 8.87 0.52 10.29
CA TYR A 36 9.77 0.22 11.41
C TYR A 36 9.11 0.53 12.76
N ASN A 37 8.56 1.73 12.92
CA ASN A 37 7.88 2.13 14.14
C ASN A 37 6.69 1.25 14.45
N HIS A 38 5.93 0.88 13.42
CA HIS A 38 4.80 -0.03 13.55
C HIS A 38 5.25 -1.41 14.04
N ALA A 39 6.29 -1.99 13.42
CA ALA A 39 6.85 -3.26 13.82
C ALA A 39 7.32 -3.24 15.29
N MET A 40 8.00 -2.17 15.71
CA MET A 40 8.47 -2.03 17.09
C MET A 40 7.32 -1.87 18.09
N THR A 41 6.30 -1.07 17.76
CA THR A 41 5.13 -0.84 18.63
C THR A 41 4.33 -2.12 18.86
N PHE A 42 4.20 -2.96 17.84
CA PHE A 42 3.43 -4.20 17.90
C PHE A 42 4.27 -5.46 18.13
N GLN A 43 5.56 -5.30 18.44
CA GLN A 43 6.46 -6.42 18.74
C GLN A 43 5.88 -7.30 19.85
N GLY A 44 5.69 -8.59 19.56
CA GLY A 44 5.09 -9.54 20.48
C GLY A 44 3.54 -9.49 20.58
N SER A 45 2.90 -8.52 19.93
CA SER A 45 1.44 -8.44 19.88
C SER A 45 0.86 -9.47 18.89
N ARG A 46 -0.28 -10.09 19.29
CA ARG A 46 -1.05 -11.00 18.41
C ARG A 46 -2.04 -10.29 17.49
N CYS A 47 -2.09 -8.96 17.52
CA CYS A 47 -3.07 -8.17 16.76
C CYS A 47 -2.42 -7.20 15.77
N MET A 48 -1.14 -7.35 15.47
CA MET A 48 -0.41 -6.48 14.53
C MET A 48 -1.08 -6.43 13.16
N GLY A 49 -1.40 -7.60 12.60
CA GLY A 49 -2.02 -7.70 11.29
C GLY A 49 -3.38 -7.00 11.25
N ARG A 50 -4.26 -7.27 12.23
CA ARG A 50 -5.59 -6.63 12.32
C ARG A 50 -5.49 -5.12 12.50
N ALA A 51 -4.63 -4.65 13.39
CA ALA A 51 -4.45 -3.21 13.61
C ALA A 51 -4.00 -2.50 12.33
N THR A 52 -3.02 -3.08 11.62
CA THR A 52 -2.54 -2.57 10.33
C THR A 52 -3.64 -2.60 9.28
N GLY A 53 -4.28 -3.76 9.11
CA GLY A 53 -5.32 -3.95 8.09
C GLY A 53 -6.50 -3.01 8.27
N VAL A 54 -7.00 -2.85 9.49
CA VAL A 54 -8.09 -1.92 9.79
C VAL A 54 -7.66 -0.47 9.62
N GLY A 55 -6.46 -0.08 10.11
CA GLY A 55 -5.95 1.28 9.96
C GLY A 55 -5.80 1.69 8.50
N MET A 56 -5.21 0.82 7.67
CA MET A 56 -5.07 1.06 6.23
C MET A 56 -6.44 1.06 5.51
N ALA A 57 -7.34 0.14 5.87
CA ALA A 57 -8.69 0.10 5.30
C ALA A 57 -9.46 1.40 5.58
N LEU A 58 -9.39 1.92 6.80
CA LEU A 58 -9.99 3.21 7.14
C LEU A 58 -9.41 4.35 6.31
N ALA A 59 -8.10 4.37 6.09
CA ALA A 59 -7.46 5.37 5.24
C ALA A 59 -7.97 5.31 3.79
N VAL A 60 -8.12 4.10 3.22
CA VAL A 60 -8.69 3.89 1.87
C VAL A 60 -10.14 4.36 1.79
N VAL A 61 -10.96 4.03 2.79
CA VAL A 61 -12.37 4.47 2.85
C VAL A 61 -12.47 5.98 2.96
N LEU A 62 -11.66 6.61 3.82
CA LEU A 62 -11.62 8.08 3.94
C LEU A 62 -11.19 8.74 2.63
N GLN A 63 -10.16 8.20 1.97
CA GLN A 63 -9.73 8.69 0.67
C GLN A 63 -10.85 8.57 -0.37
N PHE A 64 -11.55 7.44 -0.41
CA PHE A 64 -12.68 7.24 -1.31
C PHE A 64 -13.82 8.26 -1.03
N LEU A 65 -14.16 8.48 0.24
CA LEU A 65 -15.19 9.46 0.62
C LEU A 65 -14.79 10.87 0.21
N ILE A 66 -13.54 11.28 0.45
CA ILE A 66 -13.05 12.61 0.05
C ILE A 66 -13.16 12.78 -1.47
N GLN A 67 -12.74 11.80 -2.25
CA GLN A 67 -12.77 11.85 -3.71
C GLN A 67 -14.20 11.82 -4.27
N SER A 68 -15.12 11.09 -3.62
CA SER A 68 -16.52 10.96 -4.09
C SER A 68 -17.38 12.14 -3.70
N VAL A 69 -17.15 12.77 -2.54
CA VAL A 69 -17.98 13.84 -2.01
C VAL A 69 -17.49 15.22 -2.46
N PHE A 70 -16.18 15.36 -2.69
CA PHE A 70 -15.54 16.63 -3.01
C PHE A 70 -14.83 16.58 -4.37
N PRO A 71 -15.57 16.72 -5.48
CA PRO A 71 -14.98 16.68 -6.83
C PRO A 71 -14.15 17.92 -7.19
N LEU A 72 -14.07 18.92 -6.30
CA LEU A 72 -13.31 20.14 -6.53
C LEU A 72 -11.84 19.97 -6.16
N ASP A 73 -10.94 20.22 -7.09
CA ASP A 73 -9.49 20.14 -6.90
C ASP A 73 -8.98 20.94 -5.69
N ALA A 74 -9.57 22.09 -5.42
CA ALA A 74 -9.23 22.91 -4.27
C ALA A 74 -9.54 22.22 -2.93
N VAL A 75 -10.66 21.52 -2.81
CA VAL A 75 -11.01 20.80 -1.58
C VAL A 75 -10.12 19.57 -1.40
N PHE A 76 -9.79 18.89 -2.49
CA PHE A 76 -8.84 17.80 -2.46
C PHE A 76 -7.46 18.28 -1.98
N LEU A 77 -6.96 19.40 -2.50
CA LEU A 77 -5.67 19.98 -2.09
C LEU A 77 -5.70 20.38 -0.60
N VAL A 78 -6.75 21.05 -0.15
CA VAL A 78 -6.91 21.45 1.27
C VAL A 78 -6.97 20.22 2.17
N SER A 79 -7.72 19.18 1.80
CA SER A 79 -7.81 17.94 2.59
C SER A 79 -6.48 17.20 2.66
N MET A 80 -5.71 17.21 1.58
CA MET A 80 -4.35 16.64 1.54
C MET A 80 -3.41 17.40 2.46
N ILE A 81 -3.39 18.73 2.40
CA ILE A 81 -2.55 19.56 3.27
C ILE A 81 -2.94 19.37 4.74
N ALA A 82 -4.24 19.38 5.05
CA ALA A 82 -4.75 19.15 6.40
C ALA A 82 -4.36 17.77 6.94
N SER A 83 -4.42 16.74 6.10
CA SER A 83 -3.99 15.38 6.47
C SER A 83 -2.49 15.32 6.77
N ILE A 84 -1.66 15.96 5.95
CA ILE A 84 -0.20 16.05 6.18
C ILE A 84 0.10 16.77 7.49
N LEU A 85 -0.55 17.92 7.73
CA LEU A 85 -0.37 18.68 8.98
C LEU A 85 -0.81 17.88 10.21
N LEU A 86 -1.91 17.14 10.09
CA LEU A 86 -2.38 16.24 11.14
C LEU A 86 -1.36 15.13 11.43
N VAL A 87 -0.80 14.50 10.40
CA VAL A 87 0.24 13.48 10.56
C VAL A 87 1.47 14.07 11.24
N VAL A 88 1.95 15.24 10.79
CA VAL A 88 3.08 15.93 11.43
C VAL A 88 2.79 16.25 12.91
N PHE A 89 1.58 16.72 13.19
CA PHE A 89 1.15 16.99 14.56
C PHE A 89 1.12 15.72 15.42
N LEU A 90 0.52 14.65 14.95
CA LEU A 90 0.44 13.37 15.67
C LEU A 90 1.83 12.77 15.88
N VAL A 91 2.68 12.79 14.87
CA VAL A 91 4.06 12.32 14.95
C VAL A 91 4.86 13.16 15.95
N SER A 92 4.69 14.48 15.97
CA SER A 92 5.40 15.35 16.93
C SER A 92 4.95 15.15 18.39
N ARG A 93 3.78 14.56 18.62
CA ARG A 93 3.22 14.26 19.95
C ARG A 93 3.46 12.81 20.39
N ALA A 94 3.89 11.95 19.49
CA ALA A 94 4.17 10.56 19.84
C ALA A 94 5.38 10.49 20.79
N PRO A 95 5.34 9.63 21.81
CA PRO A 95 6.49 9.40 22.70
C PRO A 95 7.56 8.61 21.92
N TRP A 96 8.58 9.30 21.45
CA TRP A 96 9.69 8.72 20.70
C TRP A 96 10.88 8.30 21.56
N ASP A 97 10.75 8.37 22.90
CA ASP A 97 11.83 8.09 23.84
C ASP A 97 12.48 6.73 23.61
N TRP A 98 11.68 5.73 23.24
CA TRP A 98 12.16 4.38 22.90
C TRP A 98 13.03 4.31 21.63
N MET A 99 12.98 5.31 20.74
CA MET A 99 13.86 5.41 19.57
C MET A 99 15.26 5.90 19.93
N LEU A 100 15.41 6.52 21.11
CA LEU A 100 16.67 7.04 21.63
C LEU A 100 17.38 6.01 22.50
N ASP A 101 16.67 4.94 22.91
CA ASP A 101 17.25 3.83 23.66
C ASP A 101 18.18 3.02 22.75
N ASP A 102 19.13 2.33 23.38
CA ASP A 102 20.06 1.46 22.67
C ASP A 102 19.32 0.50 21.74
N PRO A 103 19.85 0.25 20.53
CA PRO A 103 19.23 -0.70 19.62
C PRO A 103 19.03 -2.02 20.36
N LEU A 104 17.80 -2.55 20.26
CA LEU A 104 17.45 -3.84 20.86
C LEU A 104 18.58 -4.83 20.62
N PRO A 105 19.03 -5.57 21.64
CA PRO A 105 20.11 -6.52 21.47
C PRO A 105 19.74 -7.46 20.33
N TYR A 106 20.53 -7.41 19.27
CA TYR A 106 20.36 -8.28 18.10
C TYR A 106 20.43 -9.72 18.60
N SER A 107 19.30 -10.41 18.57
CA SER A 107 19.23 -11.82 18.93
C SER A 107 19.88 -12.62 17.82
N ALA A 108 21.15 -12.93 17.99
CA ALA A 108 21.95 -13.71 17.02
C ALA A 108 21.36 -15.09 16.67
N GLY A 109 20.29 -15.51 17.37
CA GLY A 109 19.61 -16.78 17.13
C GLY A 109 18.51 -16.76 16.06
N ASN A 110 18.13 -15.59 15.57
CA ASN A 110 16.99 -15.42 14.63
C ASN A 110 17.41 -14.90 13.25
N GLU A 111 18.68 -15.09 12.86
CA GLU A 111 19.10 -14.73 11.51
C GLU A 111 18.32 -15.53 10.47
N THR A 112 17.54 -14.83 9.66
CA THR A 112 16.91 -15.44 8.50
C THR A 112 18.04 -15.94 7.57
N PRO A 113 18.09 -17.24 7.25
CA PRO A 113 19.12 -17.75 6.36
C PRO A 113 19.16 -16.92 5.08
N ARG A 114 20.36 -16.50 4.64
CA ARG A 114 20.55 -15.65 3.44
C ARG A 114 19.77 -16.18 2.23
N ARG A 115 19.70 -17.52 2.08
CA ARG A 115 18.92 -18.17 1.02
C ARG A 115 17.42 -17.85 1.12
N THR A 116 16.86 -17.91 2.32
CA THR A 116 15.44 -17.60 2.56
C THR A 116 15.16 -16.11 2.28
N ALA A 117 16.04 -15.21 2.74
CA ALA A 117 15.93 -13.79 2.46
C ALA A 117 15.96 -13.49 0.95
N LEU A 118 16.86 -14.12 0.20
CA LEU A 118 16.94 -13.98 -1.26
C LEU A 118 15.67 -14.50 -1.97
N VAL A 119 15.14 -15.64 -1.54
CA VAL A 119 13.89 -16.20 -2.10
C VAL A 119 12.71 -15.26 -1.83
N LEU A 120 12.58 -14.76 -0.61
CA LEU A 120 11.52 -13.81 -0.24
C LEU A 120 11.64 -12.51 -1.04
N LEU A 121 12.84 -11.94 -1.15
CA LEU A 121 13.08 -10.74 -1.95
C LEU A 121 12.73 -10.96 -3.43
N SER A 122 13.15 -12.11 -3.99
CA SER A 122 12.82 -12.45 -5.37
C SER A 122 11.30 -12.58 -5.58
N ALA A 123 10.60 -13.19 -4.63
CA ALA A 123 9.14 -13.29 -4.67
C ALA A 123 8.48 -11.91 -4.64
N VAL A 124 8.93 -11.01 -3.76
CA VAL A 124 8.43 -9.62 -3.67
C VAL A 124 8.65 -8.88 -4.99
N VAL A 125 9.85 -8.99 -5.58
CA VAL A 125 10.17 -8.33 -6.86
C VAL A 125 9.26 -8.85 -7.99
N LEU A 126 9.09 -10.18 -8.09
CA LEU A 126 8.23 -10.78 -9.12
C LEU A 126 6.75 -10.40 -8.93
N MET A 127 6.26 -10.42 -7.70
CA MET A 127 4.88 -10.02 -7.41
C MET A 127 4.65 -8.54 -7.72
N SER A 128 5.60 -7.66 -7.41
CA SER A 128 5.54 -6.24 -7.75
C SER A 128 5.56 -6.02 -9.27
N LEU A 129 6.39 -6.76 -9.99
CA LEU A 129 6.47 -6.68 -11.45
C LEU A 129 5.14 -7.05 -12.09
N VAL A 130 4.56 -8.20 -11.71
CA VAL A 130 3.27 -8.66 -12.26
C VAL A 130 2.16 -7.67 -11.89
N SER A 131 2.13 -7.18 -10.65
CA SER A 131 1.17 -6.16 -10.23
C SER A 131 1.27 -4.90 -11.09
N GLY A 132 2.47 -4.40 -11.34
CA GLY A 132 2.68 -3.21 -12.18
C GLY A 132 2.25 -3.42 -13.63
N LEU A 133 2.44 -4.61 -14.19
CA LEU A 133 1.96 -4.94 -15.53
C LEU A 133 0.42 -4.94 -15.60
N ILE A 134 -0.25 -5.55 -14.62
CA ILE A 134 -1.72 -5.57 -14.55
C ILE A 134 -2.25 -4.14 -14.36
N ASP A 135 -1.64 -3.36 -13.47
CA ASP A 135 -2.03 -1.97 -13.22
C ASP A 135 -1.90 -1.12 -14.47
N GLY A 136 -0.82 -1.31 -15.24
CA GLY A 136 -0.64 -0.65 -16.52
C GLY A 136 -1.75 -0.96 -17.55
N VAL A 137 -2.20 -2.22 -17.63
CA VAL A 137 -3.31 -2.61 -18.49
C VAL A 137 -4.61 -1.95 -18.04
N ILE A 138 -4.90 -1.99 -16.75
CA ILE A 138 -6.12 -1.40 -16.18
C ILE A 138 -6.15 0.12 -16.39
N THR A 139 -5.03 0.79 -16.13
CA THR A 139 -4.89 2.24 -16.36
C THR A 139 -5.09 2.61 -17.83
N ALA A 140 -4.67 1.74 -18.76
CA ALA A 140 -4.93 1.96 -20.19
C ALA A 140 -6.43 1.92 -20.53
N PHE A 141 -7.20 1.02 -19.92
CA PHE A 141 -8.67 0.98 -20.08
C PHE A 141 -9.36 2.21 -19.49
N ASP A 142 -8.91 2.68 -18.33
CA ASP A 142 -9.41 3.90 -17.69
C ASP A 142 -9.10 5.14 -18.52
N SER A 143 -7.87 5.30 -18.97
CA SER A 143 -7.46 6.43 -19.81
C SER A 143 -8.17 6.46 -21.18
N ALA A 144 -8.60 5.30 -21.67
CA ALA A 144 -9.44 5.20 -22.86
C ALA A 144 -10.92 5.55 -22.58
N GLY A 145 -11.30 5.86 -21.34
CA GLY A 145 -12.66 6.18 -20.94
C GLY A 145 -13.63 4.99 -21.03
N THR A 146 -13.09 3.77 -21.10
CA THR A 146 -13.92 2.56 -21.25
C THR A 146 -14.58 2.16 -19.93
N TYR A 147 -13.84 2.32 -18.82
CA TYR A 147 -14.30 2.00 -17.47
C TYR A 147 -13.68 2.96 -16.47
N ASP A 148 -14.43 3.25 -15.39
CA ASP A 148 -13.96 4.07 -14.27
C ASP A 148 -13.39 3.16 -13.16
N ILE A 149 -12.08 3.24 -12.93
CA ILE A 149 -11.38 2.48 -11.88
C ILE A 149 -11.64 3.03 -10.47
N TYR A 150 -12.18 4.24 -10.35
CA TYR A 150 -12.36 4.89 -9.06
C TYR A 150 -13.73 4.61 -8.44
N HIS A 151 -14.72 4.16 -9.22
CA HIS A 151 -16.09 3.96 -8.73
C HIS A 151 -16.25 2.59 -8.03
N GLY A 152 -16.41 2.65 -6.71
CA GLY A 152 -16.89 1.51 -5.88
C GLY A 152 -15.96 0.30 -5.78
N VAL A 153 -15.26 -0.04 -6.85
CA VAL A 153 -14.35 -1.21 -6.91
C VAL A 153 -13.19 -1.06 -5.93
N ARG A 154 -12.78 0.16 -5.64
CA ARG A 154 -11.71 0.47 -4.68
C ARG A 154 -12.04 0.02 -3.24
N LEU A 155 -13.31 -0.15 -2.90
CA LEU A 155 -13.72 -0.70 -1.61
C LEU A 155 -13.26 -2.16 -1.42
N PHE A 156 -13.05 -2.91 -2.49
CA PHE A 156 -12.45 -4.24 -2.41
C PHE A 156 -11.01 -4.21 -1.88
N TYR A 157 -10.29 -3.11 -2.08
CA TYR A 157 -8.99 -2.92 -1.46
C TYR A 157 -9.10 -2.84 0.07
N ALA A 158 -10.03 -2.06 0.59
CA ALA A 158 -10.28 -1.97 2.02
C ALA A 158 -10.69 -3.33 2.62
N LEU A 159 -11.57 -4.07 1.93
CA LEU A 159 -11.95 -5.43 2.33
C LEU A 159 -10.76 -6.38 2.30
N GLY A 160 -9.94 -6.31 1.26
CA GLY A 160 -8.69 -7.07 1.14
C GLY A 160 -7.71 -6.80 2.29
N LEU A 161 -7.53 -5.53 2.66
CA LEU A 161 -6.68 -5.13 3.79
C LEU A 161 -7.18 -5.70 5.13
N VAL A 162 -8.47 -5.63 5.40
CA VAL A 162 -9.07 -6.21 6.62
C VAL A 162 -8.89 -7.72 6.63
N ALA A 163 -9.24 -8.41 5.54
CA ALA A 163 -9.11 -9.86 5.43
C ALA A 163 -7.66 -10.31 5.58
N ALA A 164 -6.72 -9.61 4.92
CA ALA A 164 -5.29 -9.88 5.02
C ALA A 164 -4.76 -9.63 6.44
N GLY A 165 -5.22 -8.57 7.11
CA GLY A 165 -4.86 -8.27 8.48
C GLY A 165 -5.28 -9.41 9.44
N TRP A 166 -6.46 -9.98 9.25
CA TRP A 166 -6.90 -11.14 9.99
C TRP A 166 -6.06 -12.39 9.65
N ALA A 167 -5.79 -12.62 8.38
CA ALA A 167 -4.95 -13.74 7.94
C ALA A 167 -3.52 -13.66 8.51
N ALA A 168 -2.98 -12.45 8.63
CA ALA A 168 -1.64 -12.21 9.18
C ALA A 168 -1.53 -12.57 10.68
N ASP A 169 -2.63 -12.43 11.43
CA ASP A 169 -2.67 -12.77 12.85
C ASP A 169 -2.96 -14.27 13.12
N LEU A 170 -3.22 -15.05 12.08
CA LEU A 170 -3.36 -16.49 12.19
C LEU A 170 -2.01 -17.13 12.53
N ARG A 171 -2.06 -18.29 13.22
CA ARG A 171 -0.87 -19.04 13.61
C ARG A 171 0.03 -19.42 12.43
N GLU A 172 -0.55 -19.65 11.25
CA GLU A 172 0.14 -20.00 10.03
C GLU A 172 0.33 -18.79 9.09
N ARG A 173 1.28 -17.94 9.42
CA ARG A 173 1.59 -16.71 8.63
C ARG A 173 1.91 -16.98 7.16
N ARG A 174 2.34 -18.20 6.79
CA ARG A 174 2.58 -18.60 5.39
C ARG A 174 1.33 -18.58 4.51
N LEU A 175 0.13 -18.57 5.08
CA LEU A 175 -1.10 -18.42 4.32
C LEU A 175 -1.20 -17.06 3.64
N LEU A 176 -0.59 -16.02 4.21
CA LEU A 176 -0.66 -14.66 3.68
C LEU A 176 0.02 -14.51 2.30
N PRO A 177 1.31 -14.90 2.11
CA PRO A 177 1.95 -14.84 0.80
C PRO A 177 1.31 -15.82 -0.20
N LEU A 178 0.82 -16.97 0.27
CA LEU A 178 0.11 -17.91 -0.60
C LEU A 178 -1.20 -17.32 -1.13
N ALA A 179 -1.99 -16.68 -0.26
CA ALA A 179 -3.21 -15.99 -0.66
C ALA A 179 -2.92 -14.85 -1.65
N ALA A 180 -1.88 -14.03 -1.37
CA ALA A 180 -1.45 -12.98 -2.30
C ALA A 180 -1.07 -13.56 -3.68
N ALA A 181 -0.30 -14.65 -3.72
CA ALA A 181 0.06 -15.32 -4.96
C ALA A 181 -1.17 -15.88 -5.72
N CYS A 182 -2.14 -16.46 -5.01
CA CYS A 182 -3.39 -16.91 -5.62
C CYS A 182 -4.19 -15.74 -6.21
N PHE A 183 -4.33 -14.63 -5.48
CA PHE A 183 -5.06 -13.47 -5.98
C PHE A 183 -4.40 -12.85 -7.21
N ILE A 184 -3.06 -12.76 -7.26
CA ILE A 184 -2.39 -12.19 -8.43
C ILE A 184 -2.52 -13.09 -9.65
N LEU A 185 -2.49 -14.41 -9.47
CA LEU A 185 -2.76 -15.38 -10.56
C LEU A 185 -4.18 -15.23 -11.08
N LEU A 186 -5.17 -15.18 -10.20
CA LEU A 186 -6.57 -14.96 -10.58
C LEU A 186 -6.78 -13.62 -11.28
N SER A 187 -6.14 -12.56 -10.78
CA SER A 187 -6.16 -11.24 -11.42
C SER A 187 -5.53 -11.29 -12.82
N SER A 188 -4.41 -11.98 -12.99
CA SER A 188 -3.76 -12.15 -14.30
C SER A 188 -4.66 -12.89 -15.30
N ILE A 189 -5.37 -13.93 -14.85
CA ILE A 189 -6.33 -14.64 -15.69
C ILE A 189 -7.50 -13.73 -16.05
N SER A 190 -7.98 -12.92 -15.10
CA SER A 190 -9.11 -12.03 -15.32
C SER A 190 -8.80 -10.89 -16.30
N THR A 191 -7.53 -10.56 -16.54
CA THR A 191 -7.17 -9.58 -17.59
C THR A 191 -7.61 -10.02 -18.98
N ALA A 192 -7.73 -11.31 -19.23
CA ALA A 192 -8.28 -11.84 -20.48
C ALA A 192 -9.80 -11.56 -20.64
N LEU A 193 -10.49 -11.25 -19.55
CA LEU A 193 -11.93 -10.99 -19.51
C LEU A 193 -12.27 -9.50 -19.45
N LEU A 194 -11.28 -8.59 -19.51
CA LEU A 194 -11.49 -7.15 -19.39
C LEU A 194 -12.31 -6.52 -20.50
N SER A 195 -12.53 -7.24 -21.61
CA SER A 195 -13.41 -6.81 -22.70
C SER A 195 -14.89 -6.76 -22.33
N SER A 196 -15.30 -7.42 -21.24
CA SER A 196 -16.68 -7.38 -20.74
C SER A 196 -16.77 -6.59 -19.43
N PRO A 197 -17.87 -5.83 -19.20
CA PRO A 197 -18.03 -5.06 -17.94
C PRO A 197 -17.94 -5.94 -16.68
N ALA A 198 -18.54 -7.13 -16.72
CA ALA A 198 -18.49 -8.07 -15.61
C ALA A 198 -17.07 -8.63 -15.37
N GLY A 199 -16.37 -8.96 -16.45
CA GLY A 199 -14.97 -9.41 -16.37
C GLY A 199 -14.03 -8.33 -15.85
N TYR A 200 -14.22 -7.09 -16.30
CA TYR A 200 -13.49 -5.92 -15.79
C TYR A 200 -13.72 -5.75 -14.28
N PHE A 201 -14.97 -5.72 -13.83
CA PHE A 201 -15.30 -5.58 -12.41
C PHE A 201 -14.70 -6.72 -11.57
N ALA A 202 -14.83 -7.96 -12.02
CA ALA A 202 -14.24 -9.11 -11.31
C ALA A 202 -12.71 -9.04 -11.26
N GLY A 203 -12.06 -8.66 -12.37
CA GLY A 203 -10.62 -8.48 -12.45
C GLY A 203 -10.11 -7.42 -11.49
N MET A 204 -10.78 -6.27 -11.44
CA MET A 204 -10.46 -5.17 -10.55
C MET A 204 -10.65 -5.56 -9.09
N ALA A 205 -11.75 -6.23 -8.75
CA ALA A 205 -12.00 -6.71 -7.39
C ALA A 205 -10.89 -7.65 -6.90
N LEU A 206 -10.47 -8.59 -7.76
CA LEU A 206 -9.38 -9.52 -7.46
C LEU A 206 -8.03 -8.80 -7.32
N MET A 207 -7.75 -7.83 -8.17
CA MET A 207 -6.52 -7.05 -8.10
C MET A 207 -6.47 -6.19 -6.82
N TYR A 208 -7.56 -5.54 -6.46
CA TYR A 208 -7.61 -4.77 -5.23
C TYR A 208 -7.52 -5.67 -3.99
N ALA A 209 -8.13 -6.85 -4.00
CA ALA A 209 -7.95 -7.84 -2.94
C ALA A 209 -6.49 -8.28 -2.85
N TYR A 210 -5.83 -8.58 -3.99
CA TYR A 210 -4.40 -8.87 -4.04
C TYR A 210 -3.57 -7.75 -3.41
N ASN A 211 -3.78 -6.50 -3.81
CA ASN A 211 -3.04 -5.36 -3.28
C ASN A 211 -3.19 -5.26 -1.75
N GLY A 212 -4.38 -5.54 -1.20
CA GLY A 212 -4.60 -5.60 0.24
C GLY A 212 -3.74 -6.68 0.92
N PHE A 213 -3.74 -7.89 0.39
CA PHE A 213 -2.92 -8.99 0.91
C PHE A 213 -1.43 -8.73 0.75
N TYR A 214 -1.02 -8.18 -0.38
CA TYR A 214 0.38 -7.89 -0.67
C TYR A 214 0.95 -6.82 0.25
N VAL A 215 0.23 -5.73 0.49
CA VAL A 215 0.67 -4.65 1.40
C VAL A 215 0.79 -5.16 2.83
N ILE A 216 -0.18 -5.92 3.33
CA ILE A 216 -0.11 -6.51 4.67
C ILE A 216 1.04 -7.52 4.76
N PHE A 217 1.25 -8.33 3.72
CA PHE A 217 2.38 -9.27 3.67
C PHE A 217 3.71 -8.53 3.81
N LEU A 218 3.92 -7.45 3.07
CA LEU A 218 5.13 -6.64 3.18
C LEU A 218 5.30 -6.03 4.58
N THR A 219 4.21 -5.53 5.17
CA THR A 219 4.24 -4.88 6.50
C THR A 219 4.56 -5.86 7.63
N VAL A 220 4.13 -7.12 7.51
CA VAL A 220 4.32 -8.15 8.54
C VAL A 220 5.61 -8.95 8.33
N LEU A 221 6.18 -8.92 7.11
CA LEU A 221 7.41 -9.63 6.78
C LEU A 221 8.64 -8.93 7.36
N PHE A 222 8.64 -7.61 7.37
CA PHE A 222 9.73 -6.74 7.81
C PHE A 222 9.39 -6.07 9.14
#